data_25018b93384be549329f027039b170a6
#
_entry.id   25018b93384be549329f027039b170a6
#
_cell.length_a   1.000
_cell.length_b   1.000
_cell.length_c   1.000
_cell.angle_alpha   90.00
_cell.angle_beta   90.00
_cell.angle_gamma   90.00
#
_symmetry.space_group_name_H-M   'P 1'
#
loop_
_entity.id
_entity.type
_entity.pdbx_description
1 polymer ?
#
loop_
_entity_poly.entity_id
_entity_poly.type
_entity_poly.pdbx_seq_one_letter_code
_entity_poly.pdbx_strand_id
1 'polypeptide(L)'
;AIESLLSATVADGVIGDRHDSNTELIAQGAANIVAPLFGGIPATGAIARTMTNINNGGKTPIAGVIHAIILLLILLFLMPLAQYIPMACLAGVLVIVSYNMSGWRVFKALLKNPKSDVTVLLITFFLTVIFDLTVAIEVGLIIACVLFMKRVMETTEISVITDEIDPNKESDIAVNEENIMIPKGVEVYEINGPYFFGIATKFEETMAQLGDRPNVRIIRMRKVPFIDSTGIHNLTTLCEMSQKEKITVILSGVNEKVYKVLEKSGFYELLGKENICPNFKIALDRAEEVMK
;
A
#
# COMPACT_ATOMS: atom_id res chain seq x y z
N ALA A 1 -5.97 -2.09 -22.01
CA ALA A 1 -5.49 -1.14 -21.00
C ALA A 1 -4.42 -1.76 -20.11
N ILE A 2 -4.70 -2.87 -19.43
CA ILE A 2 -3.77 -3.50 -18.48
C ILE A 2 -2.46 -3.92 -19.18
N GLU A 3 -2.54 -4.62 -20.29
CA GLU A 3 -1.37 -5.09 -21.04
C GLU A 3 -0.52 -3.92 -21.60
N SER A 4 -1.18 -2.87 -22.11
CA SER A 4 -0.47 -1.68 -22.61
C SER A 4 0.30 -0.98 -21.50
N LEU A 5 -0.34 -0.73 -20.34
CA LEU A 5 0.32 -0.12 -19.20
C LEU A 5 1.43 -1.00 -18.62
N LEU A 6 1.23 -2.32 -18.59
CA LEU A 6 2.26 -3.26 -18.16
C LEU A 6 3.48 -3.19 -19.09
N SER A 7 3.24 -3.19 -20.43
CA SER A 7 4.31 -3.06 -21.41
C SER A 7 5.10 -1.75 -21.24
N ALA A 8 4.38 -0.63 -21.02
CA ALA A 8 4.99 0.67 -20.78
C ALA A 8 5.80 0.69 -19.45
N THR A 9 5.25 0.13 -18.38
CA THR A 9 5.93 0.05 -17.07
C THR A 9 7.20 -0.80 -17.13
N VAL A 10 7.16 -1.92 -17.86
CA VAL A 10 8.35 -2.76 -18.07
C VAL A 10 9.41 -2.00 -18.89
N ALA A 11 8.98 -1.24 -19.91
CA ALA A 11 9.87 -0.41 -20.69
C ALA A 11 10.55 0.69 -19.85
N ASP A 12 9.80 1.37 -19.01
CA ASP A 12 10.32 2.37 -18.04
C ASP A 12 11.43 1.81 -17.17
N GLY A 13 11.22 0.62 -16.62
CA GLY A 13 12.20 -0.04 -15.76
C GLY A 13 13.51 -0.37 -16.44
N VAL A 14 13.51 -0.53 -17.77
CA VAL A 14 14.70 -0.84 -18.56
C VAL A 14 15.39 0.42 -19.10
N ILE A 15 14.60 1.40 -19.53
CA ILE A 15 15.13 2.67 -20.09
C ILE A 15 15.56 3.62 -18.96
N GLY A 16 14.96 3.52 -17.77
CA GLY A 16 15.17 4.45 -16.65
C GLY A 16 14.40 5.77 -16.81
N ASP A 17 13.30 5.76 -17.55
CA ASP A 17 12.42 6.90 -17.80
C ASP A 17 11.01 6.61 -17.25
N ARG A 18 10.07 7.54 -17.41
CA ARG A 18 8.67 7.38 -17.01
C ARG A 18 7.73 7.75 -18.12
N HIS A 19 6.77 6.88 -18.42
CA HIS A 19 5.70 7.16 -19.36
C HIS A 19 4.55 7.93 -18.66
N ASP A 20 3.74 8.62 -19.47
CA ASP A 20 2.46 9.17 -19.02
C ASP A 20 1.35 8.13 -19.26
N SER A 21 0.90 7.49 -18.16
CA SER A 21 -0.13 6.44 -18.21
C SER A 21 -1.45 6.92 -18.81
N ASN A 22 -1.84 8.18 -18.60
CA ASN A 22 -3.08 8.72 -19.16
C ASN A 22 -2.96 8.90 -20.67
N THR A 23 -1.86 9.45 -21.14
CA THR A 23 -1.57 9.59 -22.56
C THR A 23 -1.50 8.26 -23.27
N GLU A 24 -0.86 7.26 -22.66
CA GLU A 24 -0.80 5.88 -23.17
C GLU A 24 -2.20 5.26 -23.32
N LEU A 25 -3.07 5.38 -22.31
CA LEU A 25 -4.44 4.88 -22.36
C LEU A 25 -5.29 5.59 -23.41
N ILE A 26 -5.15 6.90 -23.56
CA ILE A 26 -5.86 7.67 -24.58
C ILE A 26 -5.40 7.23 -25.99
N ALA A 27 -4.09 7.08 -26.20
CA ALA A 27 -3.53 6.62 -27.48
C ALA A 27 -4.00 5.21 -27.81
N GLN A 28 -3.98 4.30 -26.85
CA GLN A 28 -4.46 2.92 -26.99
C GLN A 28 -5.97 2.87 -27.30
N GLY A 29 -6.77 3.70 -26.64
CA GLY A 29 -8.20 3.85 -26.90
C GLY A 29 -8.46 4.37 -28.31
N ALA A 30 -7.76 5.42 -28.75
CA ALA A 30 -7.87 5.97 -30.10
C ALA A 30 -7.47 4.93 -31.16
N ALA A 31 -6.39 4.19 -30.95
CA ALA A 31 -5.94 3.14 -31.86
C ALA A 31 -7.01 2.04 -32.02
N ASN A 32 -7.66 1.63 -30.92
CA ASN A 32 -8.70 0.59 -30.92
C ASN A 32 -10.07 1.07 -31.46
N ILE A 33 -10.29 2.38 -31.54
CA ILE A 33 -11.46 2.94 -32.26
C ILE A 33 -11.19 2.95 -33.76
N VAL A 34 -9.96 3.30 -34.16
CA VAL A 34 -9.60 3.44 -35.58
C VAL A 34 -9.36 2.08 -36.25
N ALA A 35 -8.73 1.13 -35.57
CA ALA A 35 -8.39 -0.18 -36.16
C ALA A 35 -9.58 -0.92 -36.78
N PRO A 36 -10.78 -1.02 -36.15
CA PRO A 36 -11.94 -1.67 -36.76
C PRO A 36 -12.46 -1.00 -38.02
N LEU A 37 -12.26 0.33 -38.18
CA LEU A 37 -12.69 1.04 -39.39
C LEU A 37 -11.91 0.59 -40.64
N PHE A 38 -10.71 0.04 -40.42
CA PHE A 38 -9.90 -0.56 -41.49
C PHE A 38 -9.93 -2.08 -41.49
N GLY A 39 -10.91 -2.70 -40.80
CA GLY A 39 -11.05 -4.15 -40.73
C GLY A 39 -10.06 -4.85 -39.78
N GLY A 40 -9.40 -4.08 -38.94
CA GLY A 40 -8.48 -4.60 -37.92
C GLY A 40 -9.20 -5.13 -36.66
N ILE A 41 -8.53 -6.00 -35.92
CA ILE A 41 -8.96 -6.46 -34.60
C ILE A 41 -8.38 -5.53 -33.52
N PRO A 42 -8.97 -5.50 -32.31
CA PRO A 42 -8.36 -4.78 -31.18
C PRO A 42 -6.93 -5.21 -30.92
N ALA A 43 -6.07 -4.23 -30.65
CA ALA A 43 -4.65 -4.44 -30.42
C ALA A 43 -4.19 -3.77 -29.11
N THR A 44 -3.11 -4.28 -28.56
CA THR A 44 -2.48 -3.71 -27.34
C THR A 44 -0.96 -3.71 -27.44
N GLY A 45 -0.29 -3.06 -26.49
CA GLY A 45 1.16 -3.11 -26.37
C GLY A 45 1.65 -4.54 -26.13
N ALA A 46 2.72 -4.93 -26.80
CA ALA A 46 3.32 -6.24 -26.68
C ALA A 46 4.67 -6.17 -25.94
N ILE A 47 4.73 -6.68 -24.72
CA ILE A 47 5.91 -6.64 -23.85
C ILE A 47 7.17 -7.16 -24.60
N ALA A 48 7.08 -8.34 -25.21
CA ALA A 48 8.19 -8.98 -25.90
C ALA A 48 8.75 -8.12 -27.05
N ARG A 49 7.86 -7.54 -27.87
CA ARG A 49 8.25 -6.68 -29.00
C ARG A 49 8.82 -5.35 -28.53
N THR A 50 8.22 -4.77 -27.50
CA THR A 50 8.71 -3.52 -26.88
C THR A 50 10.12 -3.73 -26.31
N MET A 51 10.35 -4.80 -25.57
CA MET A 51 11.65 -5.13 -25.00
C MET A 51 12.70 -5.41 -26.09
N THR A 52 12.32 -6.13 -27.15
CA THR A 52 13.22 -6.38 -28.28
C THR A 52 13.61 -5.08 -28.97
N ASN A 53 12.65 -4.17 -29.18
CA ASN A 53 12.91 -2.85 -29.76
C ASN A 53 13.88 -2.02 -28.90
N ILE A 54 13.67 -1.98 -27.58
CA ILE A 54 14.53 -1.26 -26.63
C ILE A 54 15.94 -1.83 -26.63
N ASN A 55 16.08 -3.16 -26.55
CA ASN A 55 17.37 -3.83 -26.54
C ASN A 55 18.17 -3.60 -27.85
N ASN A 56 17.49 -3.31 -28.95
CA ASN A 56 18.10 -2.93 -30.24
C ASN A 56 18.21 -1.42 -30.43
N GLY A 57 18.02 -0.60 -29.40
CA GLY A 57 18.25 0.85 -29.41
C GLY A 57 17.05 1.69 -29.82
N GLY A 58 15.87 1.13 -29.97
CA GLY A 58 14.62 1.88 -30.24
C GLY A 58 14.17 2.66 -29.02
N LYS A 59 14.07 4.00 -29.15
CA LYS A 59 13.72 4.91 -28.03
C LYS A 59 12.54 5.82 -28.35
N THR A 60 11.98 5.74 -29.55
CA THR A 60 10.95 6.69 -29.98
C THR A 60 9.75 5.98 -30.60
N PRO A 61 8.56 6.61 -30.59
CA PRO A 61 7.37 6.07 -31.24
C PRO A 61 7.53 5.85 -32.76
N ILE A 62 8.49 6.53 -33.39
CA ILE A 62 8.82 6.39 -34.82
C ILE A 62 9.19 4.94 -35.17
N ALA A 63 9.86 4.21 -34.25
CA ALA A 63 10.17 2.79 -34.46
C ALA A 63 8.90 1.95 -34.65
N GLY A 64 7.84 2.22 -33.88
CA GLY A 64 6.53 1.57 -34.03
C GLY A 64 5.85 1.91 -35.37
N VAL A 65 5.91 3.15 -35.82
CA VAL A 65 5.36 3.56 -37.11
C VAL A 65 6.10 2.88 -38.25
N ILE A 66 7.43 2.87 -38.23
CA ILE A 66 8.25 2.15 -39.23
C ILE A 66 7.92 0.67 -39.25
N HIS A 67 7.78 0.04 -38.06
CA HIS A 67 7.40 -1.36 -37.95
C HIS A 67 6.04 -1.63 -38.64
N ALA A 68 5.04 -0.80 -38.41
CA ALA A 68 3.73 -0.93 -39.03
C ALA A 68 3.79 -0.79 -40.56
N ILE A 69 4.57 0.17 -41.08
CA ILE A 69 4.77 0.37 -42.53
C ILE A 69 5.46 -0.86 -43.12
N ILE A 70 6.52 -1.38 -42.49
CA ILE A 70 7.23 -2.57 -42.99
C ILE A 70 6.30 -3.77 -43.02
N LEU A 71 5.50 -4.00 -41.98
CA LEU A 71 4.52 -5.08 -41.96
C LEU A 71 3.51 -4.97 -43.07
N LEU A 72 3.03 -3.75 -43.36
CA LEU A 72 2.13 -3.49 -44.49
C LEU A 72 2.78 -3.86 -45.82
N LEU A 73 4.03 -3.44 -46.02
CA LEU A 73 4.80 -3.78 -47.25
C LEU A 73 5.02 -5.30 -47.37
N ILE A 74 5.32 -5.98 -46.28
CA ILE A 74 5.45 -7.46 -46.26
C ILE A 74 4.12 -8.10 -46.66
N LEU A 75 3.00 -7.63 -46.10
CA LEU A 75 1.69 -8.15 -46.40
C LEU A 75 1.34 -7.97 -47.91
N LEU A 76 1.65 -6.78 -48.48
CA LEU A 76 1.28 -6.48 -49.86
C LEU A 76 2.18 -7.13 -50.91
N PHE A 77 3.50 -7.25 -50.63
CA PHE A 77 4.47 -7.63 -51.68
C PHE A 77 5.21 -8.95 -51.32
N LEU A 78 5.46 -9.24 -50.04
CA LEU A 78 6.32 -10.34 -49.58
C LEU A 78 5.51 -11.53 -49.05
N MET A 79 4.18 -11.47 -49.02
CA MET A 79 3.34 -12.57 -48.54
C MET A 79 3.63 -13.90 -49.23
N PRO A 80 3.84 -13.97 -50.58
CA PRO A 80 4.22 -15.21 -51.22
C PRO A 80 5.53 -15.83 -50.76
N LEU A 81 6.49 -15.01 -50.29
CA LEU A 81 7.77 -15.46 -49.74
C LEU A 81 7.64 -15.92 -48.30
N ALA A 82 6.71 -15.34 -47.52
CA ALA A 82 6.51 -15.67 -46.12
C ALA A 82 6.07 -17.14 -45.91
N GLN A 83 5.39 -17.73 -46.88
CA GLN A 83 4.98 -19.15 -46.84
C GLN A 83 6.15 -20.15 -46.82
N TYR A 84 7.32 -19.76 -47.25
CA TYR A 84 8.54 -20.57 -47.22
C TYR A 84 9.27 -20.58 -45.88
N ILE A 85 8.83 -19.76 -44.91
CA ILE A 85 9.44 -19.73 -43.57
C ILE A 85 8.97 -20.94 -42.79
N PRO A 86 9.87 -21.87 -42.42
CA PRO A 86 9.47 -23.07 -41.66
C PRO A 86 9.03 -22.69 -40.25
N MET A 87 7.96 -23.30 -39.78
CA MET A 87 7.45 -23.09 -38.40
C MET A 87 8.51 -23.41 -37.32
N ALA A 88 9.41 -24.36 -37.60
CA ALA A 88 10.52 -24.70 -36.69
C ALA A 88 11.49 -23.53 -36.50
N CYS A 89 11.72 -22.70 -37.51
CA CYS A 89 12.53 -21.51 -37.39
C CYS A 89 11.87 -20.46 -36.49
N LEU A 90 10.58 -20.25 -36.68
CA LEU A 90 9.80 -19.33 -35.81
C LEU A 90 9.78 -19.82 -34.36
N ALA A 91 9.58 -21.11 -34.14
CA ALA A 91 9.67 -21.71 -32.80
C ALA A 91 11.02 -21.50 -32.13
N GLY A 92 12.12 -21.71 -32.89
CA GLY A 92 13.48 -21.46 -32.39
C GLY A 92 13.70 -20.00 -31.97
N VAL A 93 13.23 -19.05 -32.77
CA VAL A 93 13.29 -17.62 -32.43
C VAL A 93 12.50 -17.33 -31.14
N LEU A 94 11.28 -17.88 -31.00
CA LEU A 94 10.46 -17.69 -29.80
C LEU A 94 11.13 -18.25 -28.55
N VAL A 95 11.79 -19.40 -28.62
CA VAL A 95 12.52 -19.99 -27.49
C VAL A 95 13.67 -19.08 -27.05
N ILE A 96 14.45 -18.54 -27.99
CA ILE A 96 15.55 -17.61 -27.68
C ILE A 96 15.03 -16.32 -27.07
N VAL A 97 13.95 -15.75 -27.61
CA VAL A 97 13.31 -14.55 -27.08
C VAL A 97 12.80 -14.81 -25.66
N SER A 98 12.12 -15.92 -25.41
CA SER A 98 11.64 -16.30 -24.08
C SER A 98 12.78 -16.46 -23.07
N TYR A 99 13.88 -17.08 -23.47
CA TYR A 99 15.06 -17.20 -22.63
C TYR A 99 15.64 -15.84 -22.26
N ASN A 100 15.83 -14.96 -23.24
CA ASN A 100 16.38 -13.62 -23.01
C ASN A 100 15.48 -12.76 -22.14
N MET A 101 14.16 -12.96 -22.22
CA MET A 101 13.15 -12.24 -21.42
C MET A 101 12.89 -12.84 -20.05
N SER A 102 13.32 -14.09 -19.79
CA SER A 102 12.99 -14.81 -18.54
C SER A 102 13.46 -14.10 -17.28
N GLY A 103 14.45 -13.19 -17.38
CA GLY A 103 14.96 -12.44 -16.23
C GLY A 103 15.41 -13.33 -15.06
N TRP A 104 15.90 -14.54 -15.35
CA TRP A 104 16.24 -15.57 -14.35
C TRP A 104 17.05 -15.06 -13.17
N ARG A 105 17.99 -14.13 -13.41
CA ARG A 105 18.80 -13.54 -12.35
C ARG A 105 17.97 -12.67 -11.41
N VAL A 106 17.03 -11.90 -11.96
CA VAL A 106 16.11 -11.05 -11.20
C VAL A 106 15.14 -11.92 -10.42
N PHE A 107 14.54 -12.94 -11.06
CA PHE A 107 13.66 -13.91 -10.40
C PHE A 107 14.34 -14.55 -9.19
N LYS A 108 15.57 -15.03 -9.35
CA LYS A 108 16.34 -15.63 -8.26
C LYS A 108 16.67 -14.62 -7.14
N ALA A 109 16.88 -13.36 -7.46
CA ALA A 109 17.08 -12.30 -6.46
C ALA A 109 15.78 -12.01 -5.69
N LEU A 110 14.63 -11.96 -6.37
CA LEU A 110 13.32 -11.74 -5.77
C LEU A 110 12.92 -12.85 -4.78
N LEU A 111 13.35 -14.09 -4.99
CA LEU A 111 13.09 -15.18 -4.04
C LEU A 111 13.74 -14.98 -2.66
N LYS A 112 14.66 -14.02 -2.51
CA LYS A 112 15.27 -13.65 -1.22
C LYS A 112 14.50 -12.56 -0.48
N ASN A 113 13.47 -12.00 -1.08
CA ASN A 113 12.62 -10.97 -0.49
C ASN A 113 11.74 -11.54 0.65
N PRO A 114 11.03 -10.69 1.40
CA PRO A 114 10.10 -11.13 2.43
C PRO A 114 9.13 -12.19 1.93
N LYS A 115 8.81 -13.17 2.77
CA LYS A 115 7.98 -14.34 2.39
C LYS A 115 6.64 -13.96 1.78
N SER A 116 6.02 -12.86 2.22
CA SER A 116 4.78 -12.33 1.65
C SER A 116 4.92 -12.01 0.17
N ASP A 117 5.99 -11.30 -0.19
CA ASP A 117 6.22 -10.83 -1.56
C ASP A 117 6.59 -12.01 -2.48
N VAL A 118 7.37 -12.96 -1.96
CA VAL A 118 7.68 -14.22 -2.65
C VAL A 118 6.41 -15.06 -2.89
N THR A 119 5.49 -15.09 -1.94
CA THR A 119 4.22 -15.81 -2.10
C THR A 119 3.38 -15.20 -3.23
N VAL A 120 3.23 -13.87 -3.26
CA VAL A 120 2.52 -13.18 -4.37
C VAL A 120 3.21 -13.47 -5.69
N LEU A 121 4.54 -13.35 -5.77
CA LEU A 121 5.32 -13.63 -6.97
C LEU A 121 5.05 -15.03 -7.52
N LEU A 122 5.16 -16.06 -6.68
CA LEU A 122 4.99 -17.45 -7.10
C LEU A 122 3.55 -17.74 -7.52
N ILE A 123 2.56 -17.29 -6.75
CA ILE A 123 1.14 -17.49 -7.09
C ILE A 123 0.82 -16.81 -8.42
N THR A 124 1.20 -15.55 -8.60
CA THR A 124 0.97 -14.81 -9.84
C THR A 124 1.67 -15.47 -11.02
N PHE A 125 2.92 -15.94 -10.84
CA PHE A 125 3.65 -16.66 -11.88
C PHE A 125 2.93 -17.93 -12.32
N PHE A 126 2.52 -18.79 -11.40
CA PHE A 126 1.83 -20.03 -11.75
C PHE A 126 0.45 -19.77 -12.34
N LEU A 127 -0.29 -18.78 -11.85
CA LEU A 127 -1.58 -18.41 -12.44
C LEU A 127 -1.41 -17.90 -13.87
N THR A 128 -0.36 -17.10 -14.15
CA THR A 128 -0.09 -16.65 -15.53
C THR A 128 0.23 -17.80 -16.48
N VAL A 129 0.92 -18.85 -15.99
CA VAL A 129 1.28 -20.01 -16.81
C VAL A 129 0.09 -20.96 -17.03
N ILE A 130 -0.77 -21.15 -16.02
CA ILE A 130 -1.87 -22.14 -16.06
C ILE A 130 -3.13 -21.55 -16.70
N PHE A 131 -3.44 -20.29 -16.42
CA PHE A 131 -4.62 -19.60 -16.92
C PHE A 131 -4.22 -18.53 -17.94
N ASP A 132 -4.23 -17.28 -17.53
CA ASP A 132 -3.82 -16.12 -18.32
C ASP A 132 -3.30 -14.98 -17.43
N LEU A 133 -2.79 -13.92 -18.07
CA LEU A 133 -2.26 -12.76 -17.40
C LEU A 133 -3.34 -11.98 -16.63
N THR A 134 -4.58 -11.93 -17.13
CA THR A 134 -5.67 -11.16 -16.52
C THR A 134 -6.06 -11.77 -15.18
N VAL A 135 -6.34 -13.06 -15.15
CA VAL A 135 -6.65 -13.81 -13.93
C VAL A 135 -5.49 -13.70 -12.91
N ALA A 136 -4.26 -13.82 -13.40
CA ALA A 136 -3.09 -13.71 -12.54
C ALA A 136 -2.98 -12.34 -11.86
N ILE A 137 -3.26 -11.25 -12.58
CA ILE A 137 -3.24 -9.88 -12.03
C ILE A 137 -4.37 -9.70 -11.01
N GLU A 138 -5.59 -10.12 -11.32
CA GLU A 138 -6.75 -9.98 -10.43
C GLU A 138 -6.52 -10.70 -9.11
N VAL A 139 -6.17 -11.98 -9.15
CA VAL A 139 -5.91 -12.79 -7.96
C VAL A 139 -4.65 -12.29 -7.22
N GLY A 140 -3.59 -11.98 -7.96
CA GLY A 140 -2.34 -11.46 -7.39
C GLY A 140 -2.54 -10.15 -6.65
N LEU A 141 -3.35 -9.24 -7.20
CA LEU A 141 -3.69 -7.97 -6.56
C LEU A 141 -4.49 -8.18 -5.26
N ILE A 142 -5.48 -9.07 -5.27
CA ILE A 142 -6.26 -9.39 -4.06
C ILE A 142 -5.35 -9.93 -2.97
N ILE A 143 -4.48 -10.90 -3.29
CA ILE A 143 -3.54 -11.48 -2.32
C ILE A 143 -2.56 -10.41 -1.81
N ALA A 144 -2.02 -9.58 -2.70
CA ALA A 144 -1.12 -8.50 -2.32
C ALA A 144 -1.79 -7.50 -1.37
N CYS A 145 -3.04 -7.12 -1.62
CA CYS A 145 -3.82 -6.25 -0.73
C CYS A 145 -4.02 -6.88 0.65
N VAL A 146 -4.39 -8.16 0.71
CA VAL A 146 -4.58 -8.88 2.00
C VAL A 146 -3.27 -8.96 2.78
N LEU A 147 -2.17 -9.32 2.13
CA LEU A 147 -0.87 -9.40 2.78
C LEU A 147 -0.33 -8.03 3.19
N PHE A 148 -0.62 -6.99 2.41
CA PHE A 148 -0.30 -5.62 2.76
C PHE A 148 -1.08 -5.17 4.02
N MET A 149 -2.39 -5.42 4.06
CA MET A 149 -3.21 -5.14 5.26
C MET A 149 -2.66 -5.86 6.49
N LYS A 150 -2.32 -7.16 6.35
CA LYS A 150 -1.70 -7.93 7.45
C LYS A 150 -0.39 -7.27 7.92
N ARG A 151 0.48 -6.87 7.01
CA ARG A 151 1.75 -6.19 7.34
C ARG A 151 1.52 -4.87 8.07
N VAL A 152 0.54 -4.07 7.64
CA VAL A 152 0.17 -2.81 8.32
C VAL A 152 -0.34 -3.09 9.75
N MET A 153 -1.14 -4.15 9.95
CA MET A 153 -1.59 -4.55 11.28
C MET A 153 -0.42 -4.99 12.19
N GLU A 154 0.56 -5.71 11.64
CA GLU A 154 1.73 -6.18 12.38
C GLU A 154 2.70 -5.04 12.74
N THR A 155 2.74 -3.97 11.97
CA THR A 155 3.59 -2.80 12.25
C THR A 155 2.98 -1.81 13.23
N THR A 156 1.68 -1.91 13.51
CA THR A 156 1.04 -1.07 14.53
C THR A 156 1.26 -1.69 15.91
N GLU A 157 1.88 -0.94 16.78
CA GLU A 157 2.17 -1.34 18.16
C GLU A 157 1.40 -0.47 19.14
N ILE A 158 0.92 -1.11 20.21
CA ILE A 158 0.35 -0.43 21.37
C ILE A 158 1.32 -0.68 22.52
N SER A 159 1.91 0.38 23.01
CA SER A 159 2.81 0.33 24.16
C SER A 159 2.15 0.93 25.38
N VAL A 160 2.39 0.32 26.54
CA VAL A 160 1.98 0.83 27.83
C VAL A 160 3.20 1.45 28.50
N ILE A 161 3.06 2.66 28.97
CA ILE A 161 4.10 3.40 29.66
C ILE A 161 3.72 3.51 31.12
N THR A 162 4.44 2.81 31.98
CA THR A 162 4.07 2.67 33.41
C THR A 162 4.79 3.59 34.36
N ASP A 163 6.04 3.93 34.11
CA ASP A 163 6.85 4.60 35.12
C ASP A 163 7.43 5.94 34.67
N GLU A 164 8.11 6.00 33.52
CA GLU A 164 8.85 7.19 33.09
C GLU A 164 8.93 7.26 31.56
N ILE A 165 8.79 8.47 31.02
CA ILE A 165 9.03 8.74 29.59
C ILE A 165 10.39 9.39 29.44
N ASP A 166 11.32 8.73 28.73
CA ASP A 166 12.61 9.31 28.36
C ASP A 166 12.43 10.29 27.19
N PRO A 167 12.53 11.62 27.42
CA PRO A 167 12.33 12.61 26.38
C PRO A 167 13.39 12.55 25.27
N ASN A 168 14.55 11.94 25.52
CA ASN A 168 15.63 11.84 24.53
C ASN A 168 15.37 10.72 23.49
N LYS A 169 14.48 9.76 23.78
CA LYS A 169 14.04 8.73 22.83
C LYS A 169 12.86 9.17 21.98
N GLU A 170 12.16 10.22 22.39
CA GLU A 170 10.96 10.71 21.73
C GLU A 170 11.20 12.14 21.22
N SER A 171 11.24 12.29 19.90
CA SER A 171 11.40 13.58 19.19
C SER A 171 10.28 14.61 19.40
N ASP A 172 9.40 14.36 20.37
CA ASP A 172 8.11 15.01 20.54
C ASP A 172 8.00 15.94 21.74
N ILE A 173 8.97 15.84 22.63
CA ILE A 173 9.06 16.73 23.76
C ILE A 173 10.14 17.74 23.41
N ALA A 174 9.86 19.03 23.57
CA ALA A 174 10.83 20.08 23.29
C ALA A 174 12.14 19.77 24.03
N VAL A 175 13.24 19.99 23.36
CA VAL A 175 14.61 19.55 23.62
C VAL A 175 15.18 19.87 25.05
N ASN A 176 14.37 20.36 25.99
CA ASN A 176 14.77 20.79 27.32
C ASN A 176 13.82 20.36 28.45
N GLU A 177 13.05 19.29 28.32
CA GLU A 177 12.19 18.85 29.42
C GLU A 177 12.83 17.68 30.19
N GLU A 178 12.84 17.80 31.51
CA GLU A 178 13.21 16.76 32.48
C GLU A 178 12.30 15.51 32.27
N ASN A 179 12.77 14.33 32.65
CA ASN A 179 12.00 13.10 32.62
C ASN A 179 10.61 13.32 33.24
N ILE A 180 9.57 13.06 32.46
CA ILE A 180 8.19 13.25 32.90
C ILE A 180 7.78 12.01 33.69
N MET A 181 7.59 12.17 34.99
CA MET A 181 7.08 11.11 35.85
C MET A 181 5.55 10.99 35.72
N ILE A 182 5.05 9.77 35.56
CA ILE A 182 3.63 9.49 35.50
C ILE A 182 3.08 9.38 36.93
N PRO A 183 2.05 10.17 37.30
CA PRO A 183 1.44 10.09 38.63
C PRO A 183 0.86 8.70 38.93
N LYS A 184 0.90 8.26 40.19
CA LYS A 184 0.27 6.99 40.59
C LYS A 184 -1.24 7.04 40.33
N GLY A 185 -1.78 5.99 39.68
CA GLY A 185 -3.18 5.92 39.30
C GLY A 185 -3.48 6.44 37.90
N VAL A 186 -2.46 6.85 37.13
CA VAL A 186 -2.56 7.19 35.71
C VAL A 186 -1.90 6.10 34.87
N GLU A 187 -2.61 5.57 33.89
CA GLU A 187 -2.07 4.67 32.87
C GLU A 187 -1.94 5.42 31.53
N VAL A 188 -0.82 5.22 30.86
CA VAL A 188 -0.56 5.84 29.57
C VAL A 188 -0.39 4.79 28.48
N TYR A 189 -1.21 4.89 27.45
CA TYR A 189 -1.16 4.03 26.26
C TYR A 189 -0.69 4.86 25.08
N GLU A 190 0.29 4.39 24.35
CA GLU A 190 0.71 4.99 23.07
C GLU A 190 0.35 4.09 21.92
N ILE A 191 -0.37 4.64 20.94
CA ILE A 191 -0.75 3.96 19.70
C ILE A 191 0.22 4.41 18.61
N ASN A 192 1.08 3.48 18.15
CA ASN A 192 2.05 3.69 17.09
C ASN A 192 1.54 3.07 15.77
N GLY A 193 0.92 3.88 14.92
CA GLY A 193 0.39 3.44 13.62
C GLY A 193 -1.10 3.74 13.43
N PRO A 194 -1.68 3.32 12.31
CA PRO A 194 -3.07 3.58 12.01
C PRO A 194 -4.01 2.81 12.97
N TYR A 195 -5.04 3.49 13.46
CA TYR A 195 -6.02 2.89 14.36
C TYR A 195 -7.28 2.46 13.61
N PHE A 196 -7.38 1.17 13.28
CA PHE A 196 -8.42 0.59 12.44
C PHE A 196 -8.80 -0.83 12.92
N PHE A 197 -9.72 -1.50 12.23
CA PHE A 197 -10.34 -2.77 12.67
C PHE A 197 -9.35 -3.84 13.19
N GLY A 198 -8.14 -3.94 12.62
CA GLY A 198 -7.16 -4.95 13.01
C GLY A 198 -6.41 -4.68 14.33
N ILE A 199 -6.51 -3.46 14.89
CA ILE A 199 -5.73 -3.04 16.06
C ILE A 199 -6.61 -2.95 17.33
N ALA A 200 -7.87 -2.74 17.15
CA ALA A 200 -8.80 -2.52 18.24
C ALA A 200 -8.83 -3.70 19.23
N THR A 201 -8.87 -4.93 18.73
CA THR A 201 -8.82 -6.15 19.57
C THR A 201 -7.51 -6.24 20.36
N LYS A 202 -6.39 -5.86 19.72
CA LYS A 202 -5.07 -5.84 20.37
C LYS A 202 -5.00 -4.83 21.52
N PHE A 203 -5.71 -3.70 21.39
CA PHE A 203 -5.80 -2.71 22.44
C PHE A 203 -6.57 -3.22 23.67
N GLU A 204 -7.70 -3.89 23.43
CA GLU A 204 -8.49 -4.51 24.49
C GLU A 204 -7.71 -5.62 25.22
N GLU A 205 -6.99 -6.47 24.48
CA GLU A 205 -6.13 -7.50 25.05
C GLU A 205 -5.00 -6.90 25.92
N THR A 206 -4.39 -5.79 25.46
CA THR A 206 -3.32 -5.11 26.21
C THR A 206 -3.86 -4.55 27.53
N MET A 207 -5.06 -3.95 27.52
CA MET A 207 -5.69 -3.43 28.73
C MET A 207 -6.10 -4.53 29.71
N ALA A 208 -6.60 -5.66 29.22
CA ALA A 208 -7.01 -6.79 30.05
C ALA A 208 -5.85 -7.44 30.83
N GLN A 209 -4.61 -7.26 30.37
CA GLN A 209 -3.41 -7.80 31.01
C GLN A 209 -2.92 -6.96 32.21
N LEU A 210 -3.37 -5.70 32.32
CA LEU A 210 -3.02 -4.81 33.41
C LEU A 210 -4.03 -5.01 34.55
N GLY A 211 -3.59 -5.63 35.62
CA GLY A 211 -4.46 -6.07 36.73
C GLY A 211 -4.95 -4.95 37.65
N ASP A 212 -4.36 -3.76 37.63
CA ASP A 212 -4.73 -2.62 38.46
C ASP A 212 -5.74 -1.71 37.75
N ARG A 213 -6.70 -1.18 38.52
CA ARG A 213 -7.67 -0.21 37.98
C ARG A 213 -7.12 1.20 38.14
N PRO A 214 -6.78 1.91 37.02
CA PRO A 214 -6.34 3.30 37.10
C PRO A 214 -7.52 4.23 37.41
N ASN A 215 -7.21 5.43 37.89
CA ASN A 215 -8.20 6.51 38.00
C ASN A 215 -8.36 7.25 36.66
N VAL A 216 -7.25 7.38 35.93
CA VAL A 216 -7.19 8.08 34.65
C VAL A 216 -6.41 7.25 33.63
N ARG A 217 -6.93 7.22 32.40
CA ARG A 217 -6.32 6.57 31.25
C ARG A 217 -6.02 7.56 30.15
N ILE A 218 -4.74 7.79 29.87
CA ILE A 218 -4.30 8.68 28.81
C ILE A 218 -3.97 7.86 27.56
N ILE A 219 -4.59 8.19 26.43
CA ILE A 219 -4.33 7.56 25.14
C ILE A 219 -3.60 8.56 24.24
N ARG A 220 -2.32 8.28 23.96
CA ARG A 220 -1.51 9.10 23.06
C ARG A 220 -1.75 8.68 21.61
N MET A 221 -2.26 9.61 20.81
CA MET A 221 -2.65 9.38 19.40
C MET A 221 -1.76 10.14 18.40
N ARG A 222 -0.65 10.72 18.84
CA ARG A 222 0.19 11.52 17.98
C ARG A 222 0.70 10.79 16.74
N LYS A 223 1.09 9.52 16.91
CA LYS A 223 1.57 8.66 15.84
C LYS A 223 0.46 7.92 15.07
N VAL A 224 -0.81 8.30 15.29
CA VAL A 224 -1.97 7.75 14.58
C VAL A 224 -2.24 8.59 13.34
N PRO A 225 -1.91 8.12 12.12
CA PRO A 225 -2.08 8.91 10.90
C PRO A 225 -3.53 8.99 10.43
N PHE A 226 -4.35 7.98 10.74
CA PHE A 226 -5.79 7.95 10.47
C PHE A 226 -6.52 6.98 11.39
N ILE A 227 -7.83 7.16 11.51
CA ILE A 227 -8.76 6.29 12.21
C ILE A 227 -9.93 5.98 11.29
N ASP A 228 -10.43 4.73 11.29
CA ASP A 228 -11.61 4.30 10.55
C ASP A 228 -12.86 4.20 11.46
N SER A 229 -14.00 3.86 10.86
CA SER A 229 -15.25 3.72 11.60
C SER A 229 -15.20 2.65 12.70
N THR A 230 -14.45 1.57 12.49
CA THR A 230 -14.26 0.51 13.49
C THR A 230 -13.38 1.00 14.63
N GLY A 231 -12.31 1.73 14.31
CA GLY A 231 -11.46 2.37 15.32
C GLY A 231 -12.25 3.36 16.19
N ILE A 232 -13.12 4.19 15.59
CA ILE A 232 -13.99 5.10 16.32
C ILE A 232 -14.93 4.32 17.25
N HIS A 233 -15.59 3.27 16.73
CA HIS A 233 -16.51 2.44 17.52
C HIS A 233 -15.81 1.83 18.73
N ASN A 234 -14.61 1.29 18.55
CA ASN A 234 -13.87 0.67 19.64
C ASN A 234 -13.37 1.70 20.66
N LEU A 235 -12.95 2.89 20.18
CA LEU A 235 -12.59 3.99 21.07
C LEU A 235 -13.81 4.45 21.89
N THR A 236 -15.00 4.49 21.28
CA THR A 236 -16.27 4.78 21.95
C THR A 236 -16.59 3.73 23.02
N THR A 237 -16.53 2.46 22.64
CA THR A 237 -16.77 1.34 23.56
C THR A 237 -15.81 1.38 24.76
N LEU A 238 -14.54 1.65 24.51
CA LEU A 238 -13.52 1.81 25.54
C LEU A 238 -13.86 2.97 26.51
N CYS A 239 -14.30 4.11 25.98
CA CYS A 239 -14.71 5.25 26.81
C CYS A 239 -15.93 4.91 27.65
N GLU A 240 -16.93 4.25 27.08
CA GLU A 240 -18.14 3.81 27.81
C GLU A 240 -17.82 2.79 28.91
N MET A 241 -16.96 1.83 28.62
CA MET A 241 -16.50 0.84 29.61
C MET A 241 -15.73 1.53 30.74
N SER A 242 -14.80 2.43 30.40
CA SER A 242 -14.00 3.18 31.36
C SER A 242 -14.91 4.05 32.26
N GLN A 243 -15.91 4.71 31.71
CA GLN A 243 -16.89 5.50 32.47
C GLN A 243 -17.69 4.65 33.46
N LYS A 244 -18.12 3.42 33.07
CA LYS A 244 -18.79 2.48 33.98
C LYS A 244 -17.90 2.07 35.16
N GLU A 245 -16.61 2.00 34.92
CA GLU A 245 -15.60 1.70 35.96
C GLU A 245 -15.11 2.94 36.72
N LYS A 246 -15.66 4.13 36.41
CA LYS A 246 -15.26 5.43 36.97
C LYS A 246 -13.82 5.83 36.61
N ILE A 247 -13.34 5.39 35.47
CA ILE A 247 -12.02 5.74 34.92
C ILE A 247 -12.22 6.88 33.91
N THR A 248 -11.50 7.97 34.10
CA THR A 248 -11.53 9.07 33.12
C THR A 248 -10.57 8.80 31.97
N VAL A 249 -11.05 8.90 30.74
CA VAL A 249 -10.22 8.77 29.53
C VAL A 249 -9.84 10.13 29.03
N ILE A 250 -8.54 10.31 28.69
CA ILE A 250 -7.98 11.55 28.11
C ILE A 250 -7.27 11.20 26.81
N LEU A 251 -7.55 11.91 25.73
CA LEU A 251 -6.80 11.80 24.48
C LEU A 251 -5.70 12.85 24.42
N SER A 252 -4.51 12.44 23.99
CA SER A 252 -3.35 13.32 23.87
C SER A 252 -2.76 13.30 22.47
N GLY A 253 -2.42 14.48 21.94
CA GLY A 253 -1.70 14.63 20.69
C GLY A 253 -2.47 14.18 19.44
N VAL A 254 -3.78 14.35 19.41
CA VAL A 254 -4.62 14.01 18.25
C VAL A 254 -4.27 14.94 17.08
N ASN A 255 -3.85 14.37 15.94
CA ASN A 255 -3.56 15.17 14.76
C ASN A 255 -4.83 15.74 14.11
N GLU A 256 -4.69 16.80 13.31
CA GLU A 256 -5.82 17.53 12.72
C GLU A 256 -6.76 16.65 11.86
N LYS A 257 -6.22 15.63 11.17
CA LYS A 257 -7.04 14.73 10.35
C LYS A 257 -7.91 13.82 11.22
N VAL A 258 -7.34 13.22 12.24
CA VAL A 258 -8.04 12.35 13.19
C VAL A 258 -9.02 13.19 14.01
N TYR A 259 -8.63 14.41 14.43
CA TYR A 259 -9.47 15.35 15.15
C TYR A 259 -10.79 15.64 14.40
N LYS A 260 -10.72 16.00 13.10
CA LYS A 260 -11.90 16.24 12.27
C LYS A 260 -12.83 15.03 12.13
N VAL A 261 -12.24 13.83 12.08
CA VAL A 261 -13.03 12.59 11.99
C VAL A 261 -13.74 12.29 13.30
N LEU A 262 -13.09 12.44 14.44
CA LEU A 262 -13.66 12.26 15.77
C LEU A 262 -14.75 13.31 16.07
N GLU A 263 -14.53 14.57 15.68
CA GLU A 263 -15.52 15.63 15.80
C GLU A 263 -16.79 15.34 15.00
N LYS A 264 -16.61 14.92 13.73
CA LYS A 264 -17.74 14.59 12.85
C LYS A 264 -18.55 13.37 13.33
N SER A 265 -17.89 12.45 14.03
CA SER A 265 -18.55 11.25 14.58
C SER A 265 -19.33 11.50 15.89
N GLY A 266 -19.25 12.70 16.46
CA GLY A 266 -19.88 13.02 17.76
C GLY A 266 -19.11 12.46 18.96
N PHE A 267 -17.93 11.90 18.76
CA PHE A 267 -17.11 11.30 19.82
C PHE A 267 -16.76 12.30 20.96
N TYR A 268 -16.66 13.58 20.62
CA TYR A 268 -16.35 14.64 21.59
C TYR A 268 -17.47 14.93 22.60
N GLU A 269 -18.71 14.59 22.24
CA GLU A 269 -19.84 14.72 23.17
C GLU A 269 -19.77 13.65 24.26
N LEU A 270 -19.25 12.48 23.93
CA LEU A 270 -19.04 11.36 24.86
C LEU A 270 -17.87 11.61 25.81
N LEU A 271 -16.72 12.05 25.25
CA LEU A 271 -15.48 12.17 26.01
C LEU A 271 -15.38 13.46 26.83
N GLY A 272 -16.01 14.54 26.38
CA GLY A 272 -15.83 15.91 26.86
C GLY A 272 -14.65 16.60 26.16
N LYS A 273 -14.86 17.83 25.72
CA LYS A 273 -13.82 18.59 24.97
C LYS A 273 -12.57 18.87 25.82
N GLU A 274 -12.71 18.99 27.13
CA GLU A 274 -11.69 19.20 28.12
C GLU A 274 -10.71 18.01 28.24
N ASN A 275 -11.14 16.83 27.82
CA ASN A 275 -10.35 15.60 27.87
C ASN A 275 -9.60 15.31 26.55
N ILE A 276 -9.59 16.28 25.61
CA ILE A 276 -8.84 16.19 24.38
C ILE A 276 -7.72 17.22 24.43
N CYS A 277 -6.52 16.75 24.70
CA CYS A 277 -5.35 17.56 24.96
C CYS A 277 -4.44 17.63 23.73
N PRO A 278 -3.93 18.82 23.35
CA PRO A 278 -3.07 18.97 22.18
C PRO A 278 -1.68 18.32 22.37
N ASN A 279 -1.22 18.18 23.60
CA ASN A 279 0.05 17.54 23.91
C ASN A 279 -0.02 16.74 25.22
N PHE A 280 1.06 15.98 25.49
CA PHE A 280 1.09 15.05 26.62
C PHE A 280 1.15 15.75 27.97
N LYS A 281 1.84 16.90 28.06
CA LYS A 281 1.95 17.67 29.32
C LYS A 281 0.59 18.16 29.77
N ILE A 282 -0.18 18.78 28.89
CA ILE A 282 -1.55 19.23 29.20
C ILE A 282 -2.45 18.06 29.57
N ALA A 283 -2.24 16.86 28.97
CA ALA A 283 -2.98 15.67 29.34
C ALA A 283 -2.66 15.18 30.75
N LEU A 284 -1.40 15.29 31.21
CA LEU A 284 -1.00 14.98 32.57
C LEU A 284 -1.55 16.00 33.56
N ASP A 285 -1.45 17.30 33.26
CA ASP A 285 -2.03 18.36 34.10
C ASP A 285 -3.53 18.12 34.28
N ARG A 286 -4.24 17.75 33.19
CA ARG A 286 -5.66 17.39 33.23
C ARG A 286 -5.93 16.13 34.08
N ALA A 287 -5.06 15.11 33.97
CA ALA A 287 -5.19 13.91 34.78
C ALA A 287 -5.06 14.22 36.29
N GLU A 288 -4.12 15.09 36.68
CA GLU A 288 -3.97 15.54 38.05
C GLU A 288 -5.19 16.35 38.56
N GLU A 289 -5.80 17.17 37.71
CA GLU A 289 -7.03 17.87 38.04
C GLU A 289 -8.20 16.93 38.35
N VAL A 290 -8.35 15.89 37.53
CA VAL A 290 -9.44 14.89 37.68
C VAL A 290 -9.25 14.03 38.91
N MET A 291 -8.01 13.83 39.35
CA MET A 291 -7.69 13.00 40.55
C MET A 291 -7.82 13.77 41.89
N LYS A 292 -7.91 15.12 41.84
CA LYS A 292 -8.15 15.98 43.01
C LYS A 292 -9.62 16.03 43.35
#